data_e6121688e2cb06893d04c1c66da4b33e
#
_entry.id   e6121688e2cb06893d04c1c66da4b33e
#
_cell.length_a   1.000
_cell.length_b   1.000
_cell.length_c   1.000
_cell.angle_alpha   90.00
_cell.angle_beta   90.00
_cell.angle_gamma   90.00
#
_symmetry.space_group_name_H-M   'P 1'
#
loop_
_entity.id
_entity.type
_entity.pdbx_description
1 polymer ?
#
loop_
_entity_poly.entity_id
_entity_poly.type
_entity_poly.pdbx_seq_one_letter_code
_entity_poly.pdbx_strand_id
1 'polypeptide(L)'
;MQAAITPITRQPLHELAVDRLRDLIVQGDLSPGERLNERMLCERLGISRTPLREAIKLLATEGLVRLLPHRGAQVAPLEARRLADTLEVMGAMEALAGELACRQASAAQLAGIRALHDEMLAKYAARDLAGYFRCNQAIHLKIVEAGGNPVLAGIYRQLNANVLRARYMANLSQERWDAAMREHEAIMTALEARDAQRLTRLLREHLALKLAAVLNAVEKAA
;
A
#
# COMPACT_ATOMS: atom_id res chain seq x y z
N MET A 1 -48.06 4.12 -14.76
CA MET A 1 -46.63 4.58 -14.73
C MET A 1 -46.03 4.11 -13.41
N GLN A 2 -45.21 3.06 -13.43
CA GLN A 2 -44.44 2.65 -12.26
C GLN A 2 -43.22 3.58 -12.13
N ALA A 3 -43.09 4.23 -10.97
CA ALA A 3 -41.93 5.05 -10.68
C ALA A 3 -40.66 4.13 -10.65
N ALA A 4 -39.66 4.46 -11.45
CA ALA A 4 -38.40 3.76 -11.43
C ALA A 4 -37.71 3.96 -10.07
N ILE A 5 -37.60 2.90 -9.28
CA ILE A 5 -36.88 2.92 -8.02
C ILE A 5 -35.39 2.94 -8.36
N THR A 6 -34.74 4.07 -8.12
CA THR A 6 -33.26 4.17 -8.29
C THR A 6 -32.58 3.41 -7.13
N PRO A 7 -31.67 2.46 -7.40
CA PRO A 7 -30.97 1.74 -6.35
C PRO A 7 -30.11 2.69 -5.51
N ILE A 8 -30.16 2.56 -4.19
CA ILE A 8 -29.26 3.30 -3.28
C ILE A 8 -27.90 2.60 -3.31
N THR A 9 -26.94 3.17 -4.03
CA THR A 9 -25.54 2.74 -4.02
C THR A 9 -24.86 3.28 -2.76
N ARG A 10 -24.95 2.55 -1.65
CA ARG A 10 -24.12 2.78 -0.46
C ARG A 10 -22.92 1.84 -0.53
N GLN A 11 -21.74 2.36 -0.29
CA GLN A 11 -20.53 1.52 -0.11
C GLN A 11 -20.81 0.54 1.05
N PRO A 12 -20.57 -0.77 0.86
CA PRO A 12 -20.83 -1.77 1.89
C PRO A 12 -20.05 -1.47 3.18
N LEU A 13 -20.69 -1.61 4.34
CA LEU A 13 -20.05 -1.32 5.64
C LEU A 13 -18.79 -2.14 5.89
N HIS A 14 -18.69 -3.35 5.34
CA HIS A 14 -17.49 -4.17 5.48
C HIS A 14 -16.30 -3.59 4.72
N GLU A 15 -16.49 -2.96 3.55
CA GLU A 15 -15.41 -2.28 2.80
C GLU A 15 -14.87 -1.09 3.59
N LEU A 16 -15.75 -0.25 4.14
CA LEU A 16 -15.33 0.84 5.02
C LEU A 16 -14.60 0.34 6.26
N ALA A 17 -15.04 -0.81 6.82
CA ALA A 17 -14.37 -1.43 7.96
C ALA A 17 -12.98 -1.97 7.58
N VAL A 18 -12.82 -2.55 6.38
CA VAL A 18 -11.51 -2.99 5.85
C VAL A 18 -10.55 -1.82 5.81
N ASP A 19 -10.96 -0.68 5.21
CA ASP A 19 -10.09 0.49 5.06
C ASP A 19 -9.68 1.06 6.41
N ARG A 20 -10.64 1.18 7.35
CA ARG A 20 -10.35 1.67 8.71
C ARG A 20 -9.46 0.74 9.51
N LEU A 21 -9.68 -0.56 9.46
CA LEU A 21 -8.82 -1.53 10.13
C LEU A 21 -7.42 -1.56 9.51
N ARG A 22 -7.34 -1.47 8.18
CA ARG A 22 -6.05 -1.37 7.48
C ARG A 22 -5.27 -0.15 7.94
N ASP A 23 -5.91 1.02 8.03
CA ASP A 23 -5.27 2.25 8.53
C ASP A 23 -4.76 2.06 9.97
N LEU A 24 -5.57 1.51 10.88
CA LEU A 24 -5.18 1.24 12.27
C LEU A 24 -3.96 0.29 12.36
N ILE A 25 -3.92 -0.74 11.52
CA ILE A 25 -2.80 -1.67 11.48
C ILE A 25 -1.55 -0.99 10.90
N VAL A 26 -1.69 -0.27 9.80
CA VAL A 26 -0.57 0.36 9.09
C VAL A 26 0.04 1.48 9.93
N GLN A 27 -0.78 2.32 10.57
CA GLN A 27 -0.31 3.44 11.39
C GLN A 27 0.22 3.00 12.76
N GLY A 28 -0.16 1.80 13.21
CA GLY A 28 0.38 1.20 14.43
C GLY A 28 -0.51 1.28 15.65
N ASP A 29 -1.74 1.76 15.50
CA ASP A 29 -2.74 1.72 16.57
C ASP A 29 -3.13 0.29 16.97
N LEU A 30 -2.95 -0.65 16.03
CA LEU A 30 -3.01 -2.08 16.28
C LEU A 30 -1.62 -2.68 15.99
N SER A 31 -0.95 -3.15 17.02
CA SER A 31 0.44 -3.60 16.95
C SER A 31 0.60 -5.00 16.31
N PRO A 32 1.74 -5.31 15.66
CA PRO A 32 2.03 -6.66 15.19
C PRO A 32 1.93 -7.69 16.32
N GLY A 33 1.24 -8.81 16.06
CA GLY A 33 1.00 -9.84 17.06
C GLY A 33 -0.13 -9.52 18.06
N GLU A 34 -0.70 -8.32 18.04
CA GLU A 34 -1.82 -7.94 18.88
C GLU A 34 -3.10 -8.68 18.48
N ARG A 35 -3.83 -9.19 19.45
CA ARG A 35 -5.14 -9.83 19.23
C ARG A 35 -6.21 -8.79 18.94
N LEU A 36 -6.98 -9.00 17.90
CA LEU A 36 -8.11 -8.15 17.54
C LEU A 36 -9.28 -8.39 18.49
N ASN A 37 -9.56 -7.43 19.37
CA ASN A 37 -10.72 -7.46 20.24
C ASN A 37 -11.97 -6.99 19.47
N GLU A 38 -12.75 -7.96 18.97
CA GLU A 38 -13.93 -7.68 18.14
C GLU A 38 -14.94 -6.77 18.86
N ARG A 39 -15.13 -6.89 20.19
CA ARG A 39 -16.08 -6.06 20.93
C ARG A 39 -15.63 -4.60 20.92
N MET A 40 -14.39 -4.35 21.31
CA MET A 40 -13.79 -3.01 21.31
C MET A 40 -13.80 -2.38 19.91
N LEU A 41 -13.47 -3.17 18.87
CA LEU A 41 -13.46 -2.69 17.49
C LEU A 41 -14.87 -2.36 16.99
N CYS A 42 -15.89 -3.16 17.33
CA CYS A 42 -17.29 -2.84 17.03
C CYS A 42 -17.73 -1.51 17.67
N GLU A 43 -17.39 -1.31 18.95
CA GLU A 43 -17.70 -0.08 19.69
C GLU A 43 -16.99 1.15 19.05
N ARG A 44 -15.69 1.05 18.75
CA ARG A 44 -14.90 2.14 18.16
C ARG A 44 -15.32 2.50 16.74
N LEU A 45 -15.70 1.51 15.93
CA LEU A 45 -16.08 1.70 14.53
C LEU A 45 -17.59 1.95 14.34
N GLY A 46 -18.40 1.77 15.39
CA GLY A 46 -19.86 1.95 15.31
C GLY A 46 -20.57 0.92 14.42
N ILE A 47 -20.03 -0.31 14.32
CA ILE A 47 -20.55 -1.38 13.46
C ILE A 47 -20.84 -2.67 14.24
N SER A 48 -21.70 -3.53 13.67
CA SER A 48 -21.96 -4.85 14.22
C SER A 48 -20.82 -5.85 13.92
N ARG A 49 -20.85 -7.02 14.57
CA ARG A 49 -19.84 -8.08 14.41
C ARG A 49 -19.76 -8.65 12.99
N THR A 50 -20.87 -8.71 12.25
CA THR A 50 -20.89 -9.30 10.91
C THR A 50 -19.99 -8.55 9.93
N PRO A 51 -20.17 -7.23 9.65
CA PRO A 51 -19.27 -6.49 8.76
C PRO A 51 -17.83 -6.45 9.29
N LEU A 52 -17.62 -6.43 10.61
CA LEU A 52 -16.26 -6.49 11.19
C LEU A 52 -15.57 -7.81 10.86
N ARG A 53 -16.26 -8.95 11.02
CA ARG A 53 -15.68 -10.27 10.72
C ARG A 53 -15.40 -10.47 9.24
N GLU A 54 -16.26 -9.95 8.36
CA GLU A 54 -15.98 -9.95 6.91
C GLU A 54 -14.74 -9.11 6.59
N ALA A 55 -14.61 -7.94 7.20
CA ALA A 55 -13.40 -7.12 7.06
C ALA A 55 -12.14 -7.84 7.55
N ILE A 56 -12.20 -8.50 8.71
CA ILE A 56 -11.08 -9.29 9.26
C ILE A 56 -10.68 -10.42 8.32
N LYS A 57 -11.65 -11.12 7.71
CA LYS A 57 -11.36 -12.18 6.74
C LYS A 57 -10.67 -11.63 5.49
N LEU A 58 -11.12 -10.48 4.96
CA LEU A 58 -10.49 -9.84 3.81
C LEU A 58 -9.06 -9.43 4.15
N LEU A 59 -8.82 -8.79 5.31
CA LEU A 59 -7.47 -8.45 5.77
C LEU A 59 -6.59 -9.69 6.03
N ALA A 60 -7.19 -10.83 6.34
CA ALA A 60 -6.45 -12.09 6.45
C ALA A 60 -6.03 -12.63 5.08
N THR A 61 -6.85 -12.49 4.04
CA THR A 61 -6.43 -12.83 2.66
C THR A 61 -5.35 -11.90 2.13
N GLU A 62 -5.34 -10.65 2.61
CA GLU A 62 -4.29 -9.67 2.32
C GLU A 62 -3.01 -9.89 3.14
N GLY A 63 -3.04 -10.78 4.15
CA GLY A 63 -1.88 -11.08 5.00
C GLY A 63 -1.60 -10.07 6.10
N LEU A 64 -2.46 -9.07 6.30
CA LEU A 64 -2.36 -8.09 7.40
C LEU A 64 -2.86 -8.64 8.73
N VAL A 65 -3.69 -9.67 8.68
CA VAL A 65 -4.27 -10.36 9.83
C VAL A 65 -4.03 -11.86 9.71
N ARG A 66 -3.82 -12.53 10.85
CA ARG A 66 -3.77 -14.00 10.95
C ARG A 66 -4.98 -14.50 11.73
N LEU A 67 -5.77 -15.37 11.11
CA LEU A 67 -6.88 -16.05 11.81
C LEU A 67 -6.31 -17.17 12.68
N LEU A 68 -6.74 -17.20 13.94
CA LEU A 68 -6.33 -18.22 14.90
C LEU A 68 -7.51 -19.19 15.14
N PRO A 69 -7.37 -20.50 14.86
CA PRO A 69 -8.44 -21.47 15.09
C PRO A 69 -8.97 -21.37 16.52
N HIS A 70 -10.27 -21.16 16.67
CA HIS A 70 -10.99 -21.03 17.96
C HIS A 70 -10.50 -19.88 18.88
N ARG A 71 -9.60 -19.00 18.41
CA ARG A 71 -8.98 -17.93 19.22
C ARG A 71 -9.13 -16.54 18.61
N GLY A 72 -9.97 -16.39 17.58
CA GLY A 72 -10.20 -15.11 16.91
C GLY A 72 -9.11 -14.75 15.89
N ALA A 73 -8.68 -13.52 15.87
CA ALA A 73 -7.71 -13.00 14.91
C ALA A 73 -6.65 -12.14 15.60
N GLN A 74 -5.48 -12.01 14.97
CA GLN A 74 -4.41 -11.13 15.42
C GLN A 74 -3.77 -10.41 14.24
N VAL A 75 -3.19 -9.24 14.47
CA VAL A 75 -2.35 -8.54 13.48
C VAL A 75 -1.17 -9.43 13.11
N ALA A 76 -0.89 -9.56 11.83
CA ALA A 76 0.22 -10.39 11.37
C ALA A 76 1.57 -9.86 11.93
N PRO A 77 2.45 -10.71 12.46
CA PRO A 77 3.77 -10.29 12.90
C PRO A 77 4.63 -9.88 11.69
N LEU A 78 5.58 -8.98 11.93
CA LEU A 78 6.56 -8.57 10.93
C LEU A 78 7.78 -9.50 11.02
N GLU A 79 7.95 -10.34 10.01
CA GLU A 79 9.07 -11.27 9.92
C GLU A 79 10.13 -10.68 8.97
N ALA A 80 11.27 -10.23 9.49
CA ALA A 80 12.30 -9.51 8.73
C ALA A 80 12.75 -10.25 7.46
N ARG A 81 12.99 -11.56 7.55
CA ARG A 81 13.36 -12.38 6.40
C ARG A 81 12.29 -12.38 5.31
N ARG A 82 11.04 -12.61 5.68
CA ARG A 82 9.92 -12.62 4.73
C ARG A 82 9.69 -11.25 4.09
N LEU A 83 9.88 -10.17 4.85
CA LEU A 83 9.80 -8.80 4.33
C LEU A 83 10.89 -8.55 3.29
N ALA A 84 12.12 -9.01 3.56
CA ALA A 84 13.24 -8.88 2.64
C ALA A 84 12.97 -9.62 1.33
N ASP A 85 12.63 -10.90 1.40
CA ASP A 85 12.33 -11.73 0.23
C ASP A 85 11.15 -11.14 -0.60
N THR A 86 10.12 -10.61 0.09
CA THR A 86 8.96 -9.99 -0.58
C THR A 86 9.34 -8.69 -1.30
N LEU A 87 10.09 -7.79 -0.66
CA LEU A 87 10.49 -6.51 -1.25
C LEU A 87 11.48 -6.69 -2.40
N GLU A 88 12.35 -7.71 -2.36
CA GLU A 88 13.23 -8.07 -3.47
C GLU A 88 12.43 -8.47 -4.71
N VAL A 89 11.44 -9.36 -4.56
CA VAL A 89 10.54 -9.75 -5.65
C VAL A 89 9.76 -8.55 -6.18
N MET A 90 9.21 -7.71 -5.28
CA MET A 90 8.48 -6.52 -5.68
C MET A 90 9.35 -5.54 -6.48
N GLY A 91 10.63 -5.39 -6.14
CA GLY A 91 11.58 -4.58 -6.90
C GLY A 91 11.75 -5.05 -8.35
N ALA A 92 11.82 -6.36 -8.56
CA ALA A 92 11.85 -6.94 -9.90
C ALA A 92 10.53 -6.72 -10.66
N MET A 93 9.39 -6.84 -9.96
CA MET A 93 8.08 -6.61 -10.55
C MET A 93 7.84 -5.14 -10.93
N GLU A 94 8.22 -4.19 -10.09
CA GLU A 94 8.12 -2.75 -10.40
C GLU A 94 9.03 -2.37 -11.56
N ALA A 95 10.23 -2.94 -11.64
CA ALA A 95 11.15 -2.73 -12.76
C ALA A 95 10.55 -3.19 -14.09
N LEU A 96 9.98 -4.41 -14.13
CA LEU A 96 9.26 -4.92 -15.30
C LEU A 96 8.03 -4.04 -15.62
N ALA A 97 7.26 -3.65 -14.62
CA ALA A 97 6.10 -2.78 -14.78
C ALA A 97 6.48 -1.42 -15.36
N GLY A 98 7.57 -0.81 -14.90
CA GLY A 98 8.10 0.46 -15.41
C GLY A 98 8.51 0.36 -16.89
N GLU A 99 9.21 -0.72 -17.26
CA GLU A 99 9.55 -0.98 -18.67
C GLU A 99 8.30 -1.08 -19.55
N LEU A 100 7.30 -1.85 -19.11
CA LEU A 100 6.02 -2.00 -19.80
C LEU A 100 5.25 -0.67 -19.89
N ALA A 101 5.20 0.09 -18.79
CA ALA A 101 4.52 1.39 -18.74
C ALA A 101 5.15 2.40 -19.72
N CYS A 102 6.48 2.45 -19.83
CA CYS A 102 7.16 3.29 -20.81
C CYS A 102 6.73 2.98 -22.24
N ARG A 103 6.45 1.71 -22.54
CA ARG A 103 6.05 1.27 -23.88
C ARG A 103 4.58 1.56 -24.21
N GLN A 104 3.68 1.42 -23.23
CA GLN A 104 2.24 1.34 -23.53
C GLN A 104 1.31 2.21 -22.69
N ALA A 105 1.82 2.90 -21.66
CA ALA A 105 0.97 3.78 -20.86
C ALA A 105 0.35 4.89 -21.71
N SER A 106 -0.96 5.08 -21.59
CA SER A 106 -1.65 6.20 -22.25
C SER A 106 -1.27 7.55 -21.60
N ALA A 107 -1.46 8.63 -22.34
CA ALA A 107 -1.26 9.98 -21.81
C ALA A 107 -2.14 10.26 -20.57
N ALA A 108 -3.37 9.75 -20.55
CA ALA A 108 -4.28 9.88 -19.42
C ALA A 108 -3.75 9.14 -18.17
N GLN A 109 -3.15 7.94 -18.34
CA GLN A 109 -2.54 7.22 -17.23
C GLN A 109 -1.32 7.97 -16.66
N LEU A 110 -0.45 8.50 -17.52
CA LEU A 110 0.70 9.30 -17.10
C LEU A 110 0.25 10.57 -16.35
N ALA A 111 -0.76 11.28 -16.87
CA ALA A 111 -1.33 12.45 -16.20
C ALA A 111 -1.93 12.11 -14.84
N GLY A 112 -2.61 10.96 -14.70
CA GLY A 112 -3.13 10.49 -13.43
C GLY A 112 -2.04 10.15 -12.40
N ILE A 113 -0.91 9.58 -12.85
CA ILE A 113 0.25 9.32 -11.97
C ILE A 113 0.90 10.64 -11.55
N ARG A 114 1.03 11.61 -12.46
CA ARG A 114 1.56 12.96 -12.15
C ARG A 114 0.68 13.66 -11.11
N ALA A 115 -0.63 13.65 -11.26
CA ALA A 115 -1.55 14.24 -10.29
C ALA A 115 -1.38 13.65 -8.88
N LEU A 116 -1.22 12.33 -8.76
CA LEU A 116 -0.92 11.66 -7.49
C LEU A 116 0.43 12.09 -6.91
N HIS A 117 1.44 12.29 -7.75
CA HIS A 117 2.74 12.77 -7.32
C HIS A 117 2.68 14.22 -6.81
N ASP A 118 1.94 15.08 -7.49
CA ASP A 118 1.74 16.48 -7.05
C ASP A 118 0.98 16.53 -5.72
N GLU A 119 -0.04 15.66 -5.54
CA GLU A 119 -0.73 15.49 -4.25
C GLU A 119 0.24 15.00 -3.17
N MET A 120 1.11 14.03 -3.49
CA MET A 120 2.13 13.52 -2.56
C MET A 120 3.09 14.62 -2.10
N LEU A 121 3.52 15.53 -3.02
CA LEU A 121 4.31 16.72 -2.69
C LEU A 121 3.58 17.64 -1.72
N ALA A 122 2.29 17.90 -1.95
CA ALA A 122 1.47 18.73 -1.06
C ALA A 122 1.34 18.10 0.35
N LYS A 123 1.15 16.76 0.43
CA LYS A 123 1.12 16.02 1.70
C LYS A 123 2.47 16.07 2.43
N TYR A 124 3.57 15.95 1.70
CA TYR A 124 4.92 16.09 2.25
C TYR A 124 5.13 17.50 2.85
N ALA A 125 4.77 18.54 2.12
CA ALA A 125 4.89 19.94 2.59
C ALA A 125 4.03 20.21 3.84
N ALA A 126 2.83 19.58 3.91
CA ALA A 126 1.92 19.66 5.04
C ALA A 126 2.31 18.77 6.24
N ARG A 127 3.39 17.98 6.14
CA ARG A 127 3.79 16.98 7.14
C ARG A 127 2.72 15.92 7.42
N ASP A 128 1.82 15.68 6.45
CA ASP A 128 0.80 14.61 6.49
C ASP A 128 1.41 13.29 6.03
N LEU A 129 2.07 12.56 6.94
CA LEU A 129 2.72 11.29 6.63
C LEU A 129 1.72 10.24 6.12
N ALA A 130 0.53 10.17 6.70
CA ALA A 130 -0.49 9.20 6.30
C ALA A 130 -1.00 9.49 4.88
N GLY A 131 -1.28 10.75 4.56
CA GLY A 131 -1.66 11.19 3.21
C GLY A 131 -0.54 10.94 2.20
N TYR A 132 0.68 11.33 2.53
CA TYR A 132 1.88 11.05 1.72
C TYR A 132 1.99 9.56 1.41
N PHE A 133 1.89 8.71 2.43
CA PHE A 133 2.03 7.26 2.26
C PHE A 133 0.95 6.69 1.34
N ARG A 134 -0.31 7.14 1.45
CA ARG A 134 -1.38 6.72 0.54
C ARG A 134 -1.08 7.09 -0.91
N CYS A 135 -0.67 8.34 -1.17
CA CYS A 135 -0.28 8.77 -2.52
C CYS A 135 0.91 7.95 -3.06
N ASN A 136 1.94 7.74 -2.23
CA ASN A 136 3.10 6.91 -2.57
C ASN A 136 2.69 5.50 -3.01
N GLN A 137 1.81 4.82 -2.25
CA GLN A 137 1.31 3.50 -2.59
C GLN A 137 0.50 3.52 -3.90
N ALA A 138 -0.33 4.53 -4.09
CA ALA A 138 -1.14 4.69 -5.30
C ALA A 138 -0.28 4.91 -6.54
N ILE A 139 0.81 5.69 -6.46
CA ILE A 139 1.76 5.93 -7.56
C ILE A 139 2.36 4.60 -8.04
N HIS A 140 2.94 3.81 -7.13
CA HIS A 140 3.54 2.51 -7.49
C HIS A 140 2.51 1.57 -8.12
N LEU A 141 1.32 1.46 -7.53
CA LEU A 141 0.26 0.63 -8.09
C LEU A 141 -0.18 1.11 -9.48
N LYS A 142 -0.29 2.43 -9.69
CA LYS A 142 -0.65 3.00 -11.00
C LYS A 142 0.42 2.79 -12.05
N ILE A 143 1.70 2.82 -11.70
CA ILE A 143 2.80 2.44 -12.62
C ILE A 143 2.65 0.96 -13.02
N VAL A 144 2.38 0.08 -12.05
CA VAL A 144 2.17 -1.35 -12.31
C VAL A 144 0.96 -1.59 -13.20
N GLU A 145 -0.16 -0.90 -12.97
CA GLU A 145 -1.37 -0.99 -13.80
C GLU A 145 -1.15 -0.43 -15.22
N ALA A 146 -0.41 0.67 -15.34
CA ALA A 146 -0.06 1.28 -16.62
C ALA A 146 0.85 0.38 -17.48
N GLY A 147 1.56 -0.56 -16.86
CA GLY A 147 2.27 -1.64 -17.55
C GLY A 147 1.36 -2.63 -18.28
N GLY A 148 0.03 -2.57 -18.10
CA GLY A 148 -0.96 -3.34 -18.86
C GLY A 148 -0.89 -4.86 -18.70
N ASN A 149 -0.18 -5.38 -17.71
CA ASN A 149 -0.09 -6.80 -17.40
C ASN A 149 -0.96 -7.14 -16.17
N PRO A 150 -2.18 -7.70 -16.35
CA PRO A 150 -3.09 -7.97 -15.25
C PRO A 150 -2.58 -9.05 -14.27
N VAL A 151 -1.76 -9.98 -14.73
CA VAL A 151 -1.15 -11.02 -13.89
C VAL A 151 -0.14 -10.37 -12.95
N LEU A 152 0.75 -9.54 -13.50
CA LEU A 152 1.72 -8.77 -12.71
C LEU A 152 1.00 -7.91 -11.65
N ALA A 153 -0.03 -7.17 -12.06
CA ALA A 153 -0.79 -6.29 -11.17
C ALA A 153 -1.50 -7.06 -10.06
N GLY A 154 -2.06 -8.23 -10.36
CA GLY A 154 -2.70 -9.10 -9.36
C GLY A 154 -1.73 -9.58 -8.28
N ILE A 155 -0.58 -10.13 -8.70
CA ILE A 155 0.46 -10.62 -7.78
C ILE A 155 1.06 -9.45 -6.97
N TYR A 156 1.32 -8.31 -7.63
CA TYR A 156 1.86 -7.14 -6.95
C TYR A 156 0.94 -6.63 -5.83
N ARG A 157 -0.39 -6.52 -6.07
CA ARG A 157 -1.35 -6.11 -5.02
C ARG A 157 -1.31 -7.03 -3.82
N GLN A 158 -1.25 -8.35 -4.05
CA GLN A 158 -1.18 -9.35 -2.98
C GLN A 158 0.10 -9.22 -2.16
N LEU A 159 1.26 -9.06 -2.81
CA LEU A 159 2.54 -8.88 -2.12
C LEU A 159 2.60 -7.54 -1.38
N ASN A 160 2.11 -6.46 -2.02
CA ASN A 160 2.14 -5.12 -1.43
C ASN A 160 1.36 -5.05 -0.11
N ALA A 161 0.21 -5.73 -0.01
CA ALA A 161 -0.58 -5.77 1.22
C ALA A 161 0.24 -6.32 2.40
N ASN A 162 1.06 -7.36 2.18
CA ASN A 162 1.88 -7.99 3.23
C ASN A 162 3.00 -7.09 3.78
N VAL A 163 3.49 -6.12 3.01
CA VAL A 163 4.62 -5.25 3.39
C VAL A 163 4.17 -3.83 3.76
N LEU A 164 2.87 -3.54 3.69
CA LEU A 164 2.32 -2.19 3.80
C LEU A 164 2.74 -1.49 5.10
N ARG A 165 2.56 -2.17 6.25
CA ARG A 165 2.95 -1.63 7.56
C ARG A 165 4.46 -1.37 7.66
N ALA A 166 5.27 -2.34 7.24
CA ALA A 166 6.73 -2.20 7.30
C ALA A 166 7.22 -1.02 6.42
N ARG A 167 6.61 -0.83 5.25
CA ARG A 167 6.88 0.32 4.37
C ARG A 167 6.45 1.65 5.01
N TYR A 168 5.35 1.67 5.76
CA TYR A 168 4.93 2.86 6.52
C TYR A 168 5.95 3.21 7.61
N MET A 169 6.36 2.23 8.41
CA MET A 169 7.37 2.41 9.48
C MET A 169 8.69 2.98 8.94
N ALA A 170 9.13 2.55 7.76
CA ALA A 170 10.35 3.08 7.14
C ALA A 170 10.29 4.59 6.83
N ASN A 171 9.09 5.16 6.65
CA ASN A 171 8.91 6.59 6.39
C ASN A 171 8.81 7.45 7.67
N LEU A 172 8.87 6.86 8.86
CA LEU A 172 8.92 7.62 10.12
C LEU A 172 10.23 8.38 10.30
N SER A 173 11.32 7.98 9.63
CA SER A 173 12.56 8.74 9.57
C SER A 173 12.42 9.89 8.58
N GLN A 174 12.62 11.14 9.06
CA GLN A 174 12.56 12.33 8.21
C GLN A 174 13.58 12.27 7.07
N GLU A 175 14.80 11.84 7.38
CA GLU A 175 15.87 11.69 6.40
C GLU A 175 15.48 10.72 5.27
N ARG A 176 14.88 9.58 5.61
CA ARG A 176 14.40 8.62 4.62
C ARG A 176 13.22 9.16 3.82
N TRP A 177 12.35 9.94 4.47
CA TRP A 177 11.22 10.58 3.82
C TRP A 177 11.69 11.59 2.77
N ASP A 178 12.65 12.46 3.14
CA ASP A 178 13.26 13.44 2.23
C ASP A 178 13.97 12.77 1.04
N ALA A 179 14.67 11.67 1.29
CA ALA A 179 15.31 10.88 0.24
C ALA A 179 14.28 10.27 -0.71
N ALA A 180 13.18 9.71 -0.18
CA ALA A 180 12.12 9.12 -0.98
C ALA A 180 11.48 10.16 -1.93
N MET A 181 11.32 11.41 -1.49
CA MET A 181 10.80 12.48 -2.35
C MET A 181 11.68 12.71 -3.58
N ARG A 182 13.02 12.79 -3.38
CA ARG A 182 13.97 12.95 -4.50
C ARG A 182 13.96 11.75 -5.46
N GLU A 183 13.83 10.55 -4.92
CA GLU A 183 13.71 9.32 -5.70
C GLU A 183 12.44 9.33 -6.56
N HIS A 184 11.31 9.73 -6.00
CA HIS A 184 10.05 9.82 -6.72
C HIS A 184 10.07 10.86 -7.84
N GLU A 185 10.71 12.01 -7.64
CA GLU A 185 10.86 13.01 -8.70
C GLU A 185 11.68 12.45 -9.88
N ALA A 186 12.75 11.71 -9.58
CA ALA A 186 13.55 11.05 -10.62
C ALA A 186 12.75 9.96 -11.36
N ILE A 187 11.94 9.17 -10.64
CA ILE A 187 11.05 8.15 -11.21
C ILE A 187 10.02 8.81 -12.14
N MET A 188 9.36 9.89 -11.71
CA MET A 188 8.38 10.61 -12.53
C MET A 188 9.00 11.17 -13.80
N THR A 189 10.17 11.81 -13.68
CA THR A 189 10.91 12.35 -14.83
C THR A 189 11.22 11.24 -15.86
N ALA A 190 11.70 10.08 -15.40
CA ALA A 190 12.02 8.97 -16.29
C ALA A 190 10.76 8.35 -16.93
N LEU A 191 9.66 8.24 -16.17
CA LEU A 191 8.39 7.73 -16.68
C LEU A 191 7.79 8.63 -17.76
N GLU A 192 7.76 9.95 -17.54
CA GLU A 192 7.25 10.93 -18.51
C GLU A 192 8.09 11.01 -19.79
N ALA A 193 9.42 10.89 -19.63
CA ALA A 193 10.34 10.80 -20.77
C ALA A 193 10.27 9.43 -21.48
N ARG A 194 9.51 8.46 -20.95
CA ARG A 194 9.46 7.07 -21.42
C ARG A 194 10.84 6.40 -21.51
N ASP A 195 11.77 6.81 -20.63
CA ASP A 195 13.10 6.25 -20.52
C ASP A 195 13.05 4.94 -19.69
N ALA A 196 12.74 3.85 -20.41
CA ALA A 196 12.55 2.53 -19.79
C ALA A 196 13.79 2.05 -19.04
N GLN A 197 14.99 2.28 -19.58
CA GLN A 197 16.23 1.83 -18.96
C GLN A 197 16.49 2.57 -17.64
N ARG A 198 16.33 3.88 -17.64
CA ARG A 198 16.49 4.71 -16.45
C ARG A 198 15.40 4.39 -15.41
N LEU A 199 14.14 4.29 -15.82
CA LEU A 199 13.03 4.00 -14.91
C LEU A 199 13.19 2.64 -14.24
N THR A 200 13.54 1.59 -14.99
CA THR A 200 13.79 0.24 -14.46
C THR A 200 14.85 0.25 -13.36
N ARG A 201 15.96 0.95 -13.59
CA ARG A 201 17.03 1.10 -12.60
C ARG A 201 16.54 1.83 -11.36
N LEU A 202 15.88 3.00 -11.53
CA LEU A 202 15.39 3.81 -10.42
C LEU A 202 14.38 3.06 -9.54
N LEU A 203 13.45 2.31 -10.13
CA LEU A 203 12.47 1.53 -9.38
C LEU A 203 13.14 0.42 -8.54
N ARG A 204 14.14 -0.27 -9.10
CA ARG A 204 14.92 -1.27 -8.33
C ARG A 204 15.70 -0.65 -7.19
N GLU A 205 16.40 0.45 -7.44
CA GLU A 205 17.17 1.18 -6.43
C GLU A 205 16.25 1.70 -5.32
N HIS A 206 15.10 2.27 -5.68
CA HIS A 206 14.10 2.76 -4.72
C HIS A 206 13.62 1.65 -3.78
N LEU A 207 13.28 0.47 -4.30
CA LEU A 207 12.84 -0.66 -3.47
C LEU A 207 13.98 -1.24 -2.63
N ALA A 208 15.22 -1.26 -3.12
CA ALA A 208 16.38 -1.70 -2.34
C ALA A 208 16.66 -0.74 -1.16
N LEU A 209 16.60 0.59 -1.39
CA LEU A 209 16.72 1.59 -0.33
C LEU A 209 15.55 1.51 0.67
N LYS A 210 14.35 1.22 0.19
CA LYS A 210 13.18 0.98 1.04
C LYS A 210 13.37 -0.25 1.90
N LEU A 211 13.90 -1.34 1.34
CA LEU A 211 14.20 -2.57 2.09
C LEU A 211 15.17 -2.30 3.24
N ALA A 212 16.28 -1.61 2.99
CA ALA A 212 17.24 -1.28 4.03
C ALA A 212 16.58 -0.48 5.18
N ALA A 213 15.73 0.51 4.85
CA ALA A 213 15.01 1.29 5.84
C ALA A 213 13.96 0.47 6.61
N VAL A 214 13.27 -0.47 5.95
CA VAL A 214 12.32 -1.39 6.58
C VAL A 214 13.00 -2.29 7.59
N LEU A 215 14.13 -2.91 7.23
CA LEU A 215 14.86 -3.80 8.14
C LEU A 215 15.33 -3.04 9.38
N ASN A 216 15.91 -1.86 9.21
CA ASN A 216 16.31 -0.99 10.32
C ASN A 216 15.12 -0.59 11.23
N ALA A 217 13.93 -0.34 10.65
CA ALA A 217 12.75 0.02 11.41
C ALA A 217 12.18 -1.18 12.21
N VAL A 218 12.22 -2.38 11.64
CA VAL A 218 11.76 -3.62 12.29
C VAL A 218 12.69 -4.01 13.42
N GLU A 219 14.02 -3.91 13.24
CA GLU A 219 15.01 -4.18 14.28
C GLU A 219 14.88 -3.25 15.50
N LYS A 220 14.56 -1.98 15.26
CA LYS A 220 14.33 -0.99 16.34
C LYS A 220 13.02 -1.20 17.09
N ALA A 221 12.06 -1.91 16.51
CA ALA A 221 10.75 -2.15 17.08
C ALA A 221 10.64 -3.53 17.79
N ALA A 222 11.65 -4.40 17.66
CA ALA A 222 11.75 -5.71 18.28
C ALA A 222 12.39 -5.65 19.68
#